data_289bfa3d02dd37e6e12627aa1ee358c2
#
_entry.id   289bfa3d02dd37e6e12627aa1ee358c2
#
_cell.length_a   1.000
_cell.length_b   1.000
_cell.length_c   1.000
_cell.angle_alpha   90.00
_cell.angle_beta   90.00
_cell.angle_gamma   90.00
#
_symmetry.space_group_name_H-M   'P 1'
#
loop_
_entity.id
_entity.type
_entity.pdbx_description
1 polymer ?
#
loop_
_entity_poly.entity_id
_entity_poly.type
_entity_poly.pdbx_seq_one_letter_code
_entity_poly.pdbx_strand_id
1 'polypeptide(L)'
;MLRFTFRGGIHPDDGKAMSKDKPIREVLPKGELVYPLSQHIGAPAKAIVAKGDHVLAGQKIAEAGGFVSANIFASVSGTVKAIEARLGVAGGMQESIVIEIDGLYEEVEFSPERKLADISGKEIIEIIKEAGIVGMGGAGFPTHVKYMPKDPSAIDHIIVNCAECEPYLTSDYRRMMEEPEKIVGGLQAAMKIFDGRAKGVLAVEDNKKDAAAKLREAAKGIPDIEVVELKTKYPQGAERQLIFAVTGRQINSSMLPADAGCVVNNCDTIHAIYEAVHFGRPVMKKVMTITGNAIKEPQNLRVRTGTNFRELIEEAGGFTSEPEKIIAGGPMMGIPLISLDVPVVKTSSAILCMTKDEVAACEETACINCGRCCLLYTSDAADE
;
A
#
# COMPACT_ATOMS: atom_id res chain seq x y z
N MET A 1 -12.44 -8.73 -28.30
CA MET A 1 -11.87 -9.04 -26.99
C MET A 1 -11.73 -7.72 -26.24
N LEU A 2 -12.24 -7.62 -25.02
CA LEU A 2 -12.03 -6.45 -24.16
C LEU A 2 -10.56 -6.44 -23.74
N ARG A 3 -9.78 -5.51 -24.27
CA ARG A 3 -8.35 -5.38 -23.94
C ARG A 3 -8.18 -4.23 -22.95
N PHE A 4 -7.43 -4.47 -21.87
CA PHE A 4 -7.14 -3.51 -20.81
C PHE A 4 -8.38 -3.00 -20.06
N THR A 5 -9.39 -3.86 -19.93
CA THR A 5 -10.61 -3.60 -19.16
C THR A 5 -11.35 -4.91 -18.87
N PHE A 6 -12.36 -4.86 -18.03
CA PHE A 6 -13.25 -5.97 -17.72
C PHE A 6 -14.72 -5.57 -17.97
N ARG A 7 -15.64 -6.52 -17.94
CA ARG A 7 -17.08 -6.25 -18.10
C ARG A 7 -17.72 -5.84 -16.78
N GLY A 8 -18.46 -4.74 -16.74
CA GLY A 8 -19.06 -4.18 -15.51
C GLY A 8 -18.21 -3.07 -14.91
N GLY A 9 -18.30 -2.90 -13.62
CA GLY A 9 -17.71 -1.78 -12.87
C GLY A 9 -18.59 -0.53 -12.89
N ILE A 10 -18.16 0.47 -12.12
CA ILE A 10 -18.86 1.78 -12.00
C ILE A 10 -17.86 2.92 -12.26
N HIS A 11 -18.39 4.11 -12.49
CA HIS A 11 -17.61 5.34 -12.70
C HIS A 11 -18.00 6.37 -11.62
N PRO A 12 -17.45 6.27 -10.40
CA PRO A 12 -17.66 7.29 -9.36
C PRO A 12 -16.94 8.57 -9.74
N ASP A 13 -17.36 9.70 -9.14
CA ASP A 13 -16.53 10.90 -9.12
C ASP A 13 -15.21 10.58 -8.43
N ASP A 14 -14.10 10.88 -9.07
CA ASP A 14 -12.79 10.45 -8.57
C ASP A 14 -12.25 11.32 -7.43
N GLY A 15 -12.74 12.55 -7.23
CA GLY A 15 -12.35 13.47 -6.16
C GLY A 15 -10.85 13.80 -6.08
N LYS A 16 -10.04 13.39 -7.06
CA LYS A 16 -8.57 13.46 -7.02
C LYS A 16 -8.01 14.87 -7.23
N ALA A 17 -8.80 15.79 -7.76
CA ALA A 17 -8.36 17.15 -8.05
C ALA A 17 -7.85 17.90 -6.81
N MET A 18 -8.31 17.55 -5.61
CA MET A 18 -7.92 18.21 -4.36
C MET A 18 -6.43 18.04 -4.03
N SER A 19 -5.84 16.87 -4.34
CA SER A 19 -4.48 16.50 -3.92
C SER A 19 -3.57 16.04 -5.05
N LYS A 20 -4.10 15.78 -6.26
CA LYS A 20 -3.37 15.24 -7.40
C LYS A 20 -2.11 16.05 -7.73
N ASP A 21 -2.20 17.38 -7.75
CA ASP A 21 -1.10 18.27 -8.12
C ASP A 21 -0.22 18.67 -6.93
N LYS A 22 -0.46 18.09 -5.75
CA LYS A 22 0.34 18.37 -4.56
C LYS A 22 1.50 17.38 -4.46
N PRO A 23 2.77 17.84 -4.55
CA PRO A 23 3.94 16.97 -4.40
C PRO A 23 3.97 16.27 -3.04
N ILE A 24 4.68 15.16 -2.97
CA ILE A 24 4.91 14.46 -1.71
C ILE A 24 5.74 15.35 -0.78
N ARG A 25 5.18 15.70 0.38
CA ARG A 25 5.87 16.43 1.45
C ARG A 25 6.24 15.49 2.59
N GLU A 26 7.50 15.47 3.00
CA GLU A 26 7.92 14.68 4.16
C GLU A 26 7.49 15.38 5.46
N VAL A 27 6.99 14.56 6.39
CA VAL A 27 6.57 15.00 7.73
C VAL A 27 7.28 14.14 8.76
N LEU A 28 7.87 14.82 9.75
CA LEU A 28 8.47 14.19 10.91
C LEU A 28 7.44 14.14 12.04
N PRO A 29 7.22 12.97 12.65
CA PRO A 29 6.26 12.83 13.75
C PRO A 29 6.76 13.51 15.03
N LYS A 30 5.80 13.78 15.92
CA LYS A 30 6.04 14.39 17.22
C LYS A 30 5.47 13.47 18.32
N GLY A 31 6.10 13.44 19.49
CA GLY A 31 5.56 12.72 20.64
C GLY A 31 5.83 11.22 20.64
N GLU A 32 4.80 10.40 20.66
CA GLU A 32 4.94 8.94 20.71
C GLU A 32 4.43 8.28 19.43
N LEU A 33 5.12 7.20 19.02
CA LEU A 33 4.70 6.37 17.90
C LEU A 33 4.21 5.02 18.39
N VAL A 34 3.16 4.52 17.75
CA VAL A 34 2.51 3.27 18.13
C VAL A 34 2.65 2.25 16.99
N TYR A 35 3.21 1.09 17.29
CA TYR A 35 3.43 0.01 16.34
C TYR A 35 2.60 -1.22 16.72
N PRO A 36 1.37 -1.37 16.18
CA PRO A 36 0.57 -2.58 16.40
C PRO A 36 1.33 -3.82 15.94
N LEU A 37 1.28 -4.90 16.71
CA LEU A 37 1.92 -6.17 16.35
C LEU A 37 1.15 -6.89 15.22
N SER A 38 -0.11 -6.51 14.96
CA SER A 38 -0.94 -7.02 13.87
C SER A 38 -1.14 -5.94 12.81
N GLN A 39 -0.22 -5.83 11.84
CA GLN A 39 -0.28 -4.89 10.71
C GLN A 39 -0.48 -5.60 9.35
N HIS A 40 -0.84 -6.90 9.38
CA HIS A 40 -0.90 -7.76 8.19
C HIS A 40 -1.84 -8.94 8.45
N ILE A 41 -2.22 -9.64 7.41
CA ILE A 41 -2.93 -10.92 7.52
C ILE A 41 -1.98 -12.01 8.06
N GLY A 42 -2.54 -12.93 8.84
CA GLY A 42 -1.82 -14.06 9.42
C GLY A 42 -1.49 -13.86 10.89
N ALA A 43 -0.44 -14.53 11.37
CA ALA A 43 -0.05 -14.46 12.76
C ALA A 43 0.53 -13.08 13.12
N PRO A 44 0.13 -12.45 14.23
CA PRO A 44 0.76 -11.23 14.70
C PRO A 44 2.27 -11.40 14.87
N ALA A 45 3.03 -10.31 14.69
CA ALA A 45 4.44 -10.28 15.03
C ALA A 45 4.63 -10.38 16.55
N LYS A 46 5.83 -10.79 16.97
CA LYS A 46 6.21 -10.89 18.37
C LYS A 46 7.23 -9.82 18.71
N ALA A 47 6.98 -9.02 19.74
CA ALA A 47 7.93 -8.01 20.19
C ALA A 47 9.25 -8.68 20.61
N ILE A 48 10.37 -8.09 20.20
CA ILE A 48 11.73 -8.50 20.55
C ILE A 48 12.47 -7.43 21.34
N VAL A 49 11.78 -6.38 21.71
CA VAL A 49 12.26 -5.27 22.58
C VAL A 49 11.45 -5.23 23.86
N ALA A 50 11.98 -4.58 24.88
CA ALA A 50 11.35 -4.42 26.18
C ALA A 50 11.21 -2.94 26.54
N LYS A 51 10.34 -2.62 27.49
CA LYS A 51 10.21 -1.28 28.05
C LYS A 51 11.56 -0.79 28.59
N GLY A 52 11.97 0.40 28.18
CA GLY A 52 13.23 1.05 28.53
C GLY A 52 14.34 0.85 27.50
N ASP A 53 14.17 -0.03 26.51
CA ASP A 53 15.14 -0.19 25.43
C ASP A 53 15.18 1.07 24.56
N HIS A 54 16.40 1.55 24.23
CA HIS A 54 16.59 2.56 23.20
C HIS A 54 16.70 1.88 21.86
N VAL A 55 16.01 2.41 20.85
CA VAL A 55 15.97 1.88 19.47
C VAL A 55 16.31 2.97 18.46
N LEU A 56 16.86 2.55 17.32
CA LEU A 56 17.15 3.42 16.18
C LEU A 56 16.11 3.21 15.08
N ALA A 57 15.92 4.21 14.23
CA ALA A 57 15.10 4.05 13.04
C ALA A 57 15.71 2.98 12.12
N GLY A 58 14.88 2.04 11.64
CA GLY A 58 15.34 0.87 10.90
C GLY A 58 15.69 -0.34 11.74
N GLN A 59 15.72 -0.22 13.06
CA GLN A 59 15.91 -1.37 13.95
C GLN A 59 14.66 -2.24 13.97
N LYS A 60 14.83 -3.56 13.86
CA LYS A 60 13.73 -4.53 14.02
C LYS A 60 13.27 -4.51 15.49
N ILE A 61 11.99 -4.28 15.71
CA ILE A 61 11.37 -4.23 17.05
C ILE A 61 10.39 -5.38 17.30
N ALA A 62 9.91 -6.02 16.21
CA ALA A 62 9.15 -7.25 16.33
C ALA A 62 9.48 -8.18 15.15
N GLU A 63 9.49 -9.48 15.42
CA GLU A 63 9.74 -10.52 14.43
C GLU A 63 8.46 -11.22 14.01
N ALA A 64 8.45 -11.78 12.80
CA ALA A 64 7.31 -12.52 12.27
C ALA A 64 6.91 -13.69 13.18
N GLY A 65 5.64 -13.77 13.55
CA GLY A 65 5.10 -14.80 14.44
C GLY A 65 4.80 -16.16 13.76
N GLY A 66 4.99 -16.26 12.43
CA GLY A 66 4.73 -17.48 11.66
C GLY A 66 5.10 -17.31 10.19
N PHE A 67 4.74 -18.31 9.35
CA PHE A 67 5.03 -18.28 7.91
C PHE A 67 4.30 -17.11 7.21
N VAL A 68 3.00 -16.97 7.49
CA VAL A 68 2.22 -15.80 7.04
C VAL A 68 2.28 -14.77 8.16
N SER A 69 3.32 -13.97 8.17
CA SER A 69 3.59 -12.89 9.12
C SER A 69 4.71 -12.00 8.58
N ALA A 70 4.96 -10.84 9.20
CA ALA A 70 6.00 -9.92 8.77
C ALA A 70 6.67 -9.19 9.94
N ASN A 71 7.97 -8.96 9.84
CA ASN A 71 8.76 -8.18 10.79
C ASN A 71 8.26 -6.74 10.88
N ILE A 72 8.42 -6.10 12.05
CA ILE A 72 8.09 -4.68 12.28
C ILE A 72 9.36 -3.95 12.71
N PHE A 73 9.51 -2.72 12.23
CA PHE A 73 10.69 -1.89 12.43
C PHE A 73 10.31 -0.56 13.07
N ALA A 74 11.17 -0.06 13.95
CA ALA A 74 11.07 1.31 14.41
C ALA A 74 11.29 2.26 13.23
N SER A 75 10.45 3.26 13.11
CA SER A 75 10.58 4.29 12.06
C SER A 75 11.24 5.56 12.58
N VAL A 76 11.52 5.61 13.87
CA VAL A 76 12.18 6.71 14.59
C VAL A 76 13.20 6.16 15.56
N SER A 77 14.14 7.00 16.01
CA SER A 77 14.93 6.74 17.23
C SER A 77 14.17 7.19 18.46
N GLY A 78 14.38 6.50 19.57
CA GLY A 78 13.71 6.80 20.83
C GLY A 78 13.72 5.64 21.82
N THR A 79 12.93 5.76 22.88
CA THR A 79 12.86 4.76 23.95
C THR A 79 11.54 4.03 23.93
N VAL A 80 11.56 2.71 24.04
CA VAL A 80 10.35 1.89 24.20
C VAL A 80 9.70 2.25 25.53
N LYS A 81 8.58 2.98 25.46
CA LYS A 81 7.82 3.46 26.61
C LYS A 81 6.99 2.37 27.25
N ALA A 82 6.35 1.54 26.41
CA ALA A 82 5.46 0.47 26.82
C ALA A 82 5.24 -0.55 25.70
N ILE A 83 4.82 -1.75 26.10
CA ILE A 83 4.13 -2.72 25.20
C ILE A 83 2.77 -2.92 25.83
N GLU A 84 1.72 -2.44 25.16
CA GLU A 84 0.38 -2.37 25.72
C GLU A 84 -0.69 -2.36 24.61
N ALA A 85 -1.94 -2.56 24.98
CA ALA A 85 -3.05 -2.48 24.05
C ALA A 85 -3.33 -1.03 23.64
N ARG A 86 -3.35 -0.75 22.34
CA ARG A 86 -3.69 0.55 21.73
C ARG A 86 -4.78 0.38 20.68
N LEU A 87 -5.52 1.45 20.42
CA LEU A 87 -6.58 1.44 19.41
C LEU A 87 -5.97 1.27 18.02
N GLY A 88 -6.48 0.28 17.28
CA GLY A 88 -6.15 0.07 15.87
C GLY A 88 -7.16 0.75 14.93
N VAL A 89 -6.80 0.90 13.67
CA VAL A 89 -7.62 1.53 12.61
C VAL A 89 -9.01 0.87 12.48
N ALA A 90 -9.09 -0.46 12.66
CA ALA A 90 -10.36 -1.20 12.62
C ALA A 90 -11.24 -1.05 13.88
N GLY A 91 -10.86 -0.22 14.85
CA GLY A 91 -11.64 0.06 16.06
C GLY A 91 -11.43 -0.92 17.21
N GLY A 92 -10.58 -1.95 17.06
CA GLY A 92 -10.20 -2.89 18.12
C GLY A 92 -8.93 -2.50 18.86
N MET A 93 -8.81 -2.92 20.12
CA MET A 93 -7.56 -2.79 20.88
C MET A 93 -6.57 -3.86 20.43
N GLN A 94 -5.33 -3.46 20.11
CA GLN A 94 -4.28 -4.33 19.62
C GLN A 94 -3.02 -4.15 20.43
N GLU A 95 -2.34 -5.25 20.79
CA GLU A 95 -1.03 -5.19 21.43
C GLU A 95 -0.07 -4.43 20.53
N SER A 96 0.60 -3.43 21.08
CA SER A 96 1.42 -2.48 20.34
C SER A 96 2.67 -2.11 21.11
N ILE A 97 3.77 -1.91 20.39
CA ILE A 97 4.98 -1.29 20.93
C ILE A 97 4.81 0.22 20.83
N VAL A 98 5.01 0.94 21.94
CA VAL A 98 4.94 2.39 22.00
C VAL A 98 6.36 2.93 22.19
N ILE A 99 6.80 3.80 21.28
CA ILE A 99 8.12 4.43 21.30
C ILE A 99 7.95 5.93 21.54
N GLU A 100 8.56 6.45 22.59
CA GLU A 100 8.71 7.89 22.82
C GLU A 100 9.92 8.39 22.04
N ILE A 101 9.67 9.32 21.11
CA ILE A 101 10.69 9.84 20.21
C ILE A 101 11.71 10.71 20.97
N ASP A 102 12.99 10.58 20.60
CA ASP A 102 14.06 11.43 21.16
C ASP A 102 14.31 12.72 20.36
N GLY A 103 13.68 12.85 19.16
CA GLY A 103 13.85 13.98 18.27
C GLY A 103 15.16 13.98 17.46
N LEU A 104 16.00 12.95 17.59
CA LEU A 104 17.28 12.86 16.88
C LEU A 104 17.13 12.16 15.52
N TYR A 105 16.14 11.25 15.38
CA TYR A 105 15.88 10.46 14.17
C TYR A 105 17.09 9.67 13.67
N GLU A 106 17.94 9.22 14.59
CA GLU A 106 19.10 8.41 14.26
C GLU A 106 18.68 7.10 13.60
N GLU A 107 19.35 6.74 12.51
CA GLU A 107 19.06 5.53 11.74
C GLU A 107 20.15 4.47 11.97
N VAL A 108 19.78 3.20 11.89
CA VAL A 108 20.76 2.13 11.77
C VAL A 108 21.59 2.31 10.50
N GLU A 109 22.81 1.78 10.47
CA GLU A 109 23.58 1.73 9.26
C GLU A 109 22.92 0.74 8.27
N PHE A 110 22.42 1.27 7.15
CA PHE A 110 21.86 0.46 6.07
C PHE A 110 22.97 -0.05 5.14
N SER A 111 22.65 -1.09 4.37
CA SER A 111 23.57 -1.61 3.38
C SER A 111 23.95 -0.53 2.36
N PRO A 112 25.20 -0.47 1.90
CA PRO A 112 25.55 0.32 0.73
C PRO A 112 24.71 -0.14 -0.48
N GLU A 113 24.58 0.69 -1.49
CA GLU A 113 23.81 0.37 -2.69
C GLU A 113 24.30 -0.95 -3.32
N ARG A 114 23.37 -1.90 -3.42
CA ARG A 114 23.62 -3.22 -4.00
C ARG A 114 23.19 -3.26 -5.47
N LYS A 115 23.99 -3.86 -6.31
CA LYS A 115 23.64 -4.08 -7.72
C LYS A 115 22.72 -5.30 -7.82
N LEU A 116 21.61 -5.15 -8.48
CA LEU A 116 20.65 -6.24 -8.69
C LEU A 116 21.30 -7.45 -9.36
N ALA A 117 22.31 -7.25 -10.23
CA ALA A 117 23.04 -8.33 -10.90
C ALA A 117 23.64 -9.34 -9.92
N ASP A 118 24.13 -8.87 -8.77
CA ASP A 118 24.88 -9.64 -7.78
C ASP A 118 23.98 -10.40 -6.77
N ILE A 119 22.65 -10.26 -6.86
CA ILE A 119 21.69 -10.82 -5.91
C ILE A 119 20.88 -11.90 -6.63
N SER A 120 20.77 -13.10 -6.08
CA SER A 120 19.94 -14.18 -6.63
C SER A 120 18.45 -13.97 -6.33
N GLY A 121 17.57 -14.61 -7.11
CA GLY A 121 16.11 -14.57 -6.86
C GLY A 121 15.72 -15.07 -5.47
N LYS A 122 16.41 -16.07 -4.93
CA LYS A 122 16.18 -16.58 -3.56
C LYS A 122 16.57 -15.56 -2.51
N GLU A 123 17.69 -14.88 -2.69
CA GLU A 123 18.12 -13.80 -1.79
C GLU A 123 17.15 -12.62 -1.82
N ILE A 124 16.56 -12.30 -2.97
CA ILE A 124 15.53 -11.26 -3.07
C ILE A 124 14.31 -11.62 -2.21
N ILE A 125 13.84 -12.87 -2.24
CA ILE A 125 12.71 -13.32 -1.40
C ILE A 125 13.05 -13.17 0.09
N GLU A 126 14.26 -13.56 0.52
CA GLU A 126 14.68 -13.41 1.92
C GLU A 126 14.83 -11.93 2.30
N ILE A 127 15.32 -11.06 1.42
CA ILE A 127 15.38 -9.61 1.65
C ILE A 127 13.96 -9.05 1.83
N ILE A 128 12.99 -9.43 0.98
CA ILE A 128 11.58 -9.00 1.09
C ILE A 128 11.00 -9.42 2.43
N LYS A 129 11.24 -10.67 2.84
CA LYS A 129 10.78 -11.23 4.12
C LYS A 129 11.41 -10.50 5.29
N GLU A 130 12.75 -10.37 5.31
CA GLU A 130 13.48 -9.71 6.38
C GLU A 130 13.14 -8.23 6.50
N ALA A 131 12.91 -7.52 5.38
CA ALA A 131 12.45 -6.13 5.40
C ALA A 131 10.97 -5.95 5.83
N GLY A 132 10.26 -7.04 6.10
CA GLY A 132 8.87 -7.02 6.58
C GLY A 132 7.89 -6.40 5.57
N ILE A 133 8.12 -6.60 4.26
CA ILE A 133 7.27 -6.05 3.21
C ILE A 133 5.96 -6.83 3.13
N VAL A 134 4.86 -6.08 3.11
CA VAL A 134 3.49 -6.59 2.96
C VAL A 134 2.80 -5.92 1.77
N GLY A 135 1.68 -6.46 1.32
CA GLY A 135 0.85 -5.83 0.30
C GLY A 135 0.29 -4.50 0.81
N MET A 136 0.71 -3.38 0.22
CA MET A 136 0.41 -2.03 0.72
C MET A 136 -0.84 -1.40 0.10
N GLY A 137 -1.45 -2.06 -0.89
CA GLY A 137 -2.68 -1.61 -1.55
C GLY A 137 -3.94 -2.35 -1.10
N GLY A 138 -3.86 -3.17 -0.04
CA GLY A 138 -4.97 -3.99 0.44
C GLY A 138 -4.74 -4.53 1.85
N ALA A 139 -5.14 -5.77 2.11
CA ALA A 139 -5.19 -6.37 3.45
C ALA A 139 -3.83 -6.71 4.10
N GLY A 140 -2.73 -6.32 3.51
CA GLY A 140 -1.40 -6.50 4.11
C GLY A 140 -0.85 -7.92 4.03
N PHE A 141 -1.16 -8.68 2.99
CA PHE A 141 -0.61 -10.02 2.83
C PHE A 141 0.92 -9.99 2.71
N PRO A 142 1.67 -10.80 3.49
CA PRO A 142 3.14 -10.82 3.45
C PRO A 142 3.68 -11.10 2.05
N THR A 143 4.44 -10.15 1.50
CA THR A 143 4.81 -10.15 0.08
C THR A 143 5.72 -11.31 -0.30
N HIS A 144 6.63 -11.74 0.59
CA HIS A 144 7.51 -12.90 0.32
C HIS A 144 6.72 -14.17 0.02
N VAL A 145 5.53 -14.36 0.63
CA VAL A 145 4.69 -15.53 0.39
C VAL A 145 4.13 -15.56 -1.03
N LYS A 146 3.78 -14.38 -1.60
CA LYS A 146 3.34 -14.26 -3.00
C LYS A 146 4.42 -14.72 -3.99
N TYR A 147 5.70 -14.57 -3.63
CA TYR A 147 6.84 -14.96 -4.45
C TYR A 147 7.29 -16.42 -4.23
N MET A 148 6.55 -17.18 -3.43
CA MET A 148 6.79 -18.61 -3.18
C MET A 148 5.59 -19.47 -3.63
N PRO A 149 5.15 -19.36 -4.91
CA PRO A 149 4.05 -20.17 -5.42
C PRO A 149 4.42 -21.67 -5.43
N LYS A 150 3.41 -22.54 -5.47
CA LYS A 150 3.62 -23.99 -5.55
C LYS A 150 4.43 -24.41 -6.78
N ASP A 151 4.19 -23.73 -7.91
CA ASP A 151 4.94 -23.91 -9.14
C ASP A 151 5.51 -22.56 -9.62
N PRO A 152 6.77 -22.23 -9.26
CA PRO A 152 7.42 -21.00 -9.75
C PRO A 152 7.61 -20.97 -11.26
N SER A 153 7.61 -22.11 -11.94
CA SER A 153 7.79 -22.17 -13.40
C SER A 153 6.55 -21.74 -14.18
N ALA A 154 5.38 -21.76 -13.55
CA ALA A 154 4.11 -21.31 -14.13
C ALA A 154 3.97 -19.79 -14.16
N ILE A 155 4.80 -19.04 -13.40
CA ILE A 155 4.71 -17.58 -13.35
C ILE A 155 5.33 -16.98 -14.60
N ASP A 156 4.52 -16.27 -15.37
CA ASP A 156 4.91 -15.60 -16.61
C ASP A 156 4.58 -14.10 -16.64
N HIS A 157 3.86 -13.58 -15.63
CA HIS A 157 3.55 -12.15 -15.49
C HIS A 157 3.76 -11.67 -14.05
N ILE A 158 4.50 -10.55 -13.91
CA ILE A 158 4.54 -9.73 -12.69
C ILE A 158 3.79 -8.43 -13.00
N ILE A 159 2.62 -8.27 -12.40
CA ILE A 159 1.75 -7.12 -12.65
C ILE A 159 1.88 -6.13 -11.49
N VAL A 160 2.28 -4.91 -11.80
CA VAL A 160 2.26 -3.81 -10.84
C VAL A 160 0.95 -3.06 -10.98
N ASN A 161 0.16 -3.10 -9.93
CA ASN A 161 -1.08 -2.36 -9.83
C ASN A 161 -0.78 -0.88 -9.59
N CYS A 162 -0.86 -0.11 -10.66
CA CYS A 162 -0.73 1.34 -10.71
C CYS A 162 -2.08 2.01 -11.03
N ALA A 163 -3.19 1.27 -10.90
CA ALA A 163 -4.52 1.77 -11.23
C ALA A 163 -4.96 2.90 -10.29
N GLU A 164 -4.80 2.69 -8.97
CA GLU A 164 -5.31 3.62 -7.93
C GLU A 164 -6.76 4.03 -8.24
N CYS A 165 -7.62 2.99 -8.41
CA CYS A 165 -9.02 3.18 -8.79
C CYS A 165 -9.92 3.69 -7.65
N GLU A 166 -9.40 3.66 -6.42
CA GLU A 166 -10.07 4.20 -5.23
C GLU A 166 -10.21 5.72 -5.37
N PRO A 167 -11.43 6.28 -5.26
CA PRO A 167 -11.61 7.73 -5.32
C PRO A 167 -10.86 8.48 -4.22
N TYR A 168 -10.56 9.74 -4.46
CA TYR A 168 -9.83 10.68 -3.60
C TYR A 168 -8.34 10.37 -3.37
N LEU A 169 -7.88 9.14 -3.53
CA LEU A 169 -6.49 8.77 -3.30
C LEU A 169 -5.59 9.22 -4.46
N THR A 170 -4.43 9.76 -4.11
CA THR A 170 -3.42 10.22 -5.07
C THR A 170 -1.99 9.87 -4.64
N SER A 171 -1.84 9.07 -3.58
CA SER A 171 -0.54 8.65 -3.06
C SER A 171 0.27 7.83 -4.07
N ASP A 172 -0.36 6.86 -4.73
CA ASP A 172 0.27 6.02 -5.75
C ASP A 172 0.57 6.83 -7.02
N TYR A 173 -0.37 7.71 -7.42
CA TYR A 173 -0.15 8.62 -8.54
C TYR A 173 1.08 9.51 -8.31
N ARG A 174 1.19 10.13 -7.13
CA ARG A 174 2.36 10.97 -6.82
C ARG A 174 3.65 10.15 -6.77
N ARG A 175 3.60 8.93 -6.26
CA ARG A 175 4.74 8.01 -6.28
C ARG A 175 5.20 7.72 -7.72
N MET A 176 4.27 7.45 -8.64
CA MET A 176 4.57 7.25 -10.06
C MET A 176 5.16 8.50 -10.73
N MET A 177 4.72 9.68 -10.32
CA MET A 177 5.20 10.95 -10.87
C MET A 177 6.59 11.35 -10.36
N GLU A 178 6.92 11.03 -9.10
CA GLU A 178 8.12 11.52 -8.42
C GLU A 178 9.23 10.46 -8.29
N GLU A 179 8.89 9.19 -8.27
CA GLU A 179 9.84 8.09 -8.05
C GLU A 179 9.64 6.92 -9.06
N PRO A 180 9.39 7.19 -10.37
CA PRO A 180 9.09 6.14 -11.34
C PRO A 180 10.23 5.14 -11.51
N GLU A 181 11.49 5.57 -11.40
CA GLU A 181 12.69 4.73 -11.52
C GLU A 181 12.74 3.66 -10.42
N LYS A 182 12.30 4.01 -9.21
CA LYS A 182 12.26 3.05 -8.10
C LYS A 182 11.17 2.00 -8.28
N ILE A 183 10.03 2.39 -8.86
CA ILE A 183 8.97 1.43 -9.20
C ILE A 183 9.47 0.46 -10.28
N VAL A 184 10.12 0.96 -11.32
CA VAL A 184 10.69 0.13 -12.38
C VAL A 184 11.80 -0.77 -11.84
N GLY A 185 12.72 -0.25 -11.03
CA GLY A 185 13.79 -1.03 -10.40
C GLY A 185 13.27 -2.12 -9.45
N GLY A 186 12.21 -1.83 -8.70
CA GLY A 186 11.53 -2.83 -7.86
C GLY A 186 10.85 -3.92 -8.68
N LEU A 187 10.25 -3.57 -9.84
CA LEU A 187 9.71 -4.55 -10.78
C LEU A 187 10.81 -5.44 -11.37
N GLN A 188 11.98 -4.88 -11.73
CA GLN A 188 13.13 -5.67 -12.17
C GLN A 188 13.59 -6.68 -11.11
N ALA A 189 13.64 -6.25 -9.84
CA ALA A 189 13.96 -7.14 -8.73
C ALA A 189 12.92 -8.26 -8.59
N ALA A 190 11.63 -7.96 -8.70
CA ALA A 190 10.55 -8.93 -8.67
C ALA A 190 10.61 -9.93 -9.85
N MET A 191 10.91 -9.45 -11.06
CA MET A 191 11.08 -10.30 -12.24
C MET A 191 12.27 -11.25 -12.10
N LYS A 192 13.36 -10.79 -11.48
CA LYS A 192 14.56 -11.61 -11.25
C LYS A 192 14.29 -12.82 -10.35
N ILE A 193 13.30 -12.78 -9.48
CA ILE A 193 12.91 -13.92 -8.63
C ILE A 193 12.55 -15.14 -9.49
N PHE A 194 12.00 -14.92 -10.68
CA PHE A 194 11.59 -15.96 -11.62
C PHE A 194 12.57 -16.13 -12.80
N ASP A 195 13.85 -15.87 -12.58
CA ASP A 195 14.96 -15.99 -13.56
C ASP A 195 14.74 -15.15 -14.83
N GLY A 196 14.03 -14.04 -14.74
CA GLY A 196 13.70 -13.15 -15.85
C GLY A 196 12.75 -13.73 -16.90
N ARG A 197 12.08 -14.87 -16.61
CA ARG A 197 11.09 -15.48 -17.52
C ARG A 197 9.75 -14.73 -17.53
N ALA A 198 9.41 -14.10 -16.41
CA ALA A 198 8.17 -13.36 -16.27
C ALA A 198 8.27 -11.97 -16.93
N LYS A 199 7.22 -11.58 -17.63
CA LYS A 199 7.07 -10.21 -18.14
C LYS A 199 6.62 -9.29 -17.01
N GLY A 200 7.20 -8.11 -16.95
CA GLY A 200 6.80 -7.04 -16.05
C GLY A 200 5.73 -6.15 -16.69
N VAL A 201 4.62 -5.93 -16.02
CA VAL A 201 3.54 -5.06 -16.51
C VAL A 201 3.22 -3.99 -15.50
N LEU A 202 3.38 -2.73 -15.86
CA LEU A 202 2.95 -1.56 -15.10
C LEU A 202 1.56 -1.14 -15.60
N ALA A 203 0.51 -1.41 -14.82
CA ALA A 203 -0.87 -1.25 -15.26
C ALA A 203 -1.49 0.02 -14.65
N VAL A 204 -1.64 1.06 -15.48
CA VAL A 204 -2.04 2.43 -15.09
C VAL A 204 -3.41 2.76 -15.71
N GLU A 205 -4.30 3.43 -14.97
CA GLU A 205 -5.57 3.91 -15.56
C GLU A 205 -5.37 5.10 -16.52
N ASP A 206 -6.21 5.18 -17.57
CA ASP A 206 -6.11 6.16 -18.65
C ASP A 206 -6.45 7.62 -18.23
N ASN A 207 -6.87 7.84 -16.98
CA ASN A 207 -6.96 9.17 -16.35
C ASN A 207 -5.60 9.68 -15.80
N LYS A 208 -4.53 8.86 -15.88
CA LYS A 208 -3.17 9.16 -15.39
C LYS A 208 -2.11 9.00 -16.50
N LYS A 209 -2.40 9.58 -17.69
CA LYS A 209 -1.52 9.48 -18.88
C LYS A 209 -0.11 10.03 -18.66
N ASP A 210 -0.01 11.08 -17.84
CA ASP A 210 1.24 11.69 -17.42
C ASP A 210 2.10 10.72 -16.58
N ALA A 211 1.51 10.02 -15.62
CA ALA A 211 2.19 8.98 -14.86
C ALA A 211 2.59 7.80 -15.75
N ALA A 212 1.72 7.38 -16.67
CA ALA A 212 2.04 6.34 -17.65
C ALA A 212 3.24 6.74 -18.54
N ALA A 213 3.32 8.02 -18.95
CA ALA A 213 4.45 8.54 -19.72
C ALA A 213 5.76 8.52 -18.90
N LYS A 214 5.72 8.92 -17.61
CA LYS A 214 6.86 8.85 -16.70
C LYS A 214 7.38 7.42 -16.53
N LEU A 215 6.47 6.46 -16.30
CA LEU A 215 6.84 5.05 -16.16
C LEU A 215 7.42 4.48 -17.45
N ARG A 216 6.89 4.87 -18.65
CA ARG A 216 7.46 4.46 -19.94
C ARG A 216 8.87 5.00 -20.14
N GLU A 217 9.12 6.25 -19.75
CA GLU A 217 10.47 6.82 -19.86
C GLU A 217 11.44 6.11 -18.90
N ALA A 218 11.03 5.85 -17.66
CA ALA A 218 11.84 5.11 -16.70
C ALA A 218 12.11 3.65 -17.13
N ALA A 219 11.16 3.01 -17.83
CA ALA A 219 11.30 1.65 -18.32
C ALA A 219 12.00 1.55 -19.68
N LYS A 220 12.38 2.69 -20.28
CA LYS A 220 12.96 2.74 -21.62
C LYS A 220 14.29 1.96 -21.72
N GLY A 221 14.33 1.04 -22.68
CA GLY A 221 15.52 0.20 -22.90
C GLY A 221 15.64 -1.00 -21.94
N ILE A 222 14.69 -1.18 -21.04
CA ILE A 222 14.63 -2.35 -20.16
C ILE A 222 13.77 -3.42 -20.86
N PRO A 223 14.31 -4.61 -21.17
CA PRO A 223 13.55 -5.65 -21.85
C PRO A 223 12.43 -6.20 -20.95
N ASP A 224 11.39 -6.71 -21.58
CA ASP A 224 10.27 -7.43 -20.96
C ASP A 224 9.44 -6.63 -19.94
N ILE A 225 9.56 -5.29 -19.95
CA ILE A 225 8.68 -4.40 -19.17
C ILE A 225 7.75 -3.63 -20.12
N GLU A 226 6.45 -3.71 -19.85
CA GLU A 226 5.40 -3.00 -20.59
C GLU A 226 4.58 -2.10 -19.66
N VAL A 227 4.23 -0.89 -20.13
CA VAL A 227 3.28 0.01 -19.47
C VAL A 227 1.97 -0.02 -20.23
N VAL A 228 0.92 -0.55 -19.63
CA VAL A 228 -0.41 -0.66 -20.21
C VAL A 228 -1.38 0.36 -19.64
N GLU A 229 -2.23 0.93 -20.49
CA GLU A 229 -3.29 1.85 -20.07
C GLU A 229 -4.61 1.11 -19.91
N LEU A 230 -5.12 1.09 -18.68
CA LEU A 230 -6.39 0.49 -18.32
C LEU A 230 -7.52 1.51 -18.45
N LYS A 231 -8.74 1.05 -18.72
CA LYS A 231 -9.92 1.91 -18.67
C LYS A 231 -10.22 2.33 -17.24
N THR A 232 -10.33 3.64 -17.01
CA THR A 232 -10.70 4.19 -15.70
C THR A 232 -12.09 3.76 -15.30
N LYS A 233 -12.20 3.00 -14.21
CA LYS A 233 -13.44 2.59 -13.54
C LYS A 233 -13.15 1.86 -12.24
N TYR A 234 -14.14 1.71 -11.39
CA TYR A 234 -14.02 0.94 -10.15
C TYR A 234 -14.73 -0.42 -10.30
N PRO A 235 -14.14 -1.54 -9.86
CA PRO A 235 -12.81 -1.72 -9.27
C PRO A 235 -11.76 -2.20 -10.29
N GLN A 236 -11.14 -1.31 -11.05
CA GLN A 236 -10.14 -1.68 -12.07
C GLN A 236 -8.84 -2.23 -11.44
N GLY A 237 -8.51 -1.78 -10.23
CA GLY A 237 -7.34 -2.23 -9.48
C GLY A 237 -7.55 -3.52 -8.68
N ALA A 238 -8.77 -4.07 -8.61
CA ALA A 238 -9.00 -5.36 -7.97
C ALA A 238 -8.19 -6.47 -8.66
N GLU A 239 -7.50 -7.31 -7.90
CA GLU A 239 -6.47 -8.23 -8.37
C GLU A 239 -6.94 -9.12 -9.54
N ARG A 240 -8.11 -9.76 -9.41
CA ARG A 240 -8.68 -10.62 -10.48
C ARG A 240 -9.11 -9.83 -11.70
N GLN A 241 -9.70 -8.64 -11.52
CA GLN A 241 -10.07 -7.75 -12.62
C GLN A 241 -8.84 -7.26 -13.37
N LEU A 242 -7.78 -6.94 -12.63
CA LEU A 242 -6.51 -6.49 -13.18
C LEU A 242 -5.84 -7.61 -14.00
N ILE A 243 -5.77 -8.83 -13.47
CA ILE A 243 -5.24 -9.99 -14.19
C ILE A 243 -6.03 -10.22 -15.48
N PHE A 244 -7.37 -10.21 -15.42
CA PHE A 244 -8.20 -10.35 -16.60
C PHE A 244 -7.96 -9.22 -17.62
N ALA A 245 -7.91 -7.97 -17.18
CA ALA A 245 -7.70 -6.82 -18.05
C ALA A 245 -6.35 -6.87 -18.79
N VAL A 246 -5.29 -7.32 -18.09
CA VAL A 246 -3.92 -7.41 -18.64
C VAL A 246 -3.72 -8.65 -19.47
N THR A 247 -4.12 -9.83 -19.00
CA THR A 247 -3.77 -11.12 -19.59
C THR A 247 -4.92 -11.80 -20.32
N GLY A 248 -6.17 -11.42 -20.05
CA GLY A 248 -7.38 -12.12 -20.52
C GLY A 248 -7.70 -13.42 -19.74
N ARG A 249 -6.87 -13.78 -18.74
CA ARG A 249 -7.06 -14.97 -17.91
C ARG A 249 -8.13 -14.72 -16.86
N GLN A 250 -8.92 -15.75 -16.56
CA GLN A 250 -9.98 -15.70 -15.56
C GLN A 250 -9.56 -16.49 -14.32
N ILE A 251 -9.81 -15.92 -13.16
CA ILE A 251 -9.59 -16.54 -11.85
C ILE A 251 -10.94 -16.71 -11.17
N ASN A 252 -11.27 -17.91 -10.74
CA ASN A 252 -12.46 -18.18 -9.94
C ASN A 252 -12.16 -18.05 -8.43
N SER A 253 -13.18 -18.19 -7.58
CA SER A 253 -13.05 -18.00 -6.12
C SER A 253 -12.10 -18.99 -5.42
N SER A 254 -11.78 -20.13 -6.05
CA SER A 254 -10.87 -21.14 -5.49
C SER A 254 -9.44 -21.02 -5.98
N MET A 255 -9.16 -20.14 -6.94
CA MET A 255 -7.85 -19.95 -7.55
C MET A 255 -7.13 -18.75 -6.94
N LEU A 256 -5.80 -18.86 -6.82
CA LEU A 256 -4.90 -17.76 -6.51
C LEU A 256 -4.36 -17.13 -7.81
N PRO A 257 -3.86 -15.89 -7.80
CA PRO A 257 -3.18 -15.26 -8.94
C PRO A 257 -2.09 -16.12 -9.56
N ALA A 258 -1.33 -16.84 -8.74
CA ALA A 258 -0.27 -17.75 -9.18
C ALA A 258 -0.81 -18.91 -10.04
N ASP A 259 -2.03 -19.38 -9.80
CA ASP A 259 -2.67 -20.43 -10.61
C ASP A 259 -3.00 -19.93 -12.03
N ALA A 260 -3.08 -18.61 -12.21
CA ALA A 260 -3.19 -17.94 -13.50
C ALA A 260 -1.81 -17.46 -14.03
N GLY A 261 -0.71 -17.91 -13.46
CA GLY A 261 0.64 -17.52 -13.88
C GLY A 261 1.04 -16.08 -13.52
N CYS A 262 0.33 -15.44 -12.59
CA CYS A 262 0.51 -14.03 -12.27
C CYS A 262 0.93 -13.83 -10.82
N VAL A 263 1.79 -12.81 -10.59
CA VAL A 263 1.99 -12.21 -9.26
C VAL A 263 1.61 -10.73 -9.37
N VAL A 264 0.72 -10.28 -8.49
CA VAL A 264 0.25 -8.89 -8.48
C VAL A 264 0.75 -8.18 -7.23
N ASN A 265 1.28 -6.98 -7.39
CA ASN A 265 1.68 -6.10 -6.29
C ASN A 265 1.25 -4.66 -6.57
N ASN A 266 0.84 -3.95 -5.53
CA ASN A 266 0.65 -2.50 -5.61
C ASN A 266 1.98 -1.78 -5.87
N CYS A 267 1.95 -0.59 -6.50
CA CYS A 267 3.17 0.15 -6.85
C CYS A 267 3.99 0.58 -5.62
N ASP A 268 3.35 0.89 -4.48
CA ASP A 268 4.06 1.21 -3.24
C ASP A 268 4.78 -0.02 -2.65
N THR A 269 4.19 -1.22 -2.79
CA THR A 269 4.86 -2.49 -2.43
C THR A 269 6.11 -2.71 -3.30
N ILE A 270 6.02 -2.49 -4.59
CA ILE A 270 7.15 -2.62 -5.53
C ILE A 270 8.24 -1.58 -5.22
N HIS A 271 7.86 -0.35 -4.89
CA HIS A 271 8.81 0.66 -4.41
C HIS A 271 9.53 0.20 -3.12
N ALA A 272 8.82 -0.41 -2.18
CA ALA A 272 9.44 -0.94 -0.96
C ALA A 272 10.39 -2.10 -1.26
N ILE A 273 10.10 -2.95 -2.24
CA ILE A 273 11.05 -3.98 -2.72
C ILE A 273 12.32 -3.33 -3.25
N TYR A 274 12.22 -2.25 -4.02
CA TYR A 274 13.40 -1.50 -4.48
C TYR A 274 14.27 -1.02 -3.31
N GLU A 275 13.68 -0.33 -2.34
CA GLU A 275 14.41 0.19 -1.18
C GLU A 275 15.09 -0.93 -0.36
N ALA A 276 14.41 -2.05 -0.19
CA ALA A 276 14.97 -3.19 0.55
C ALA A 276 16.08 -3.90 -0.22
N VAL A 277 15.90 -4.15 -1.51
CA VAL A 277 16.86 -4.89 -2.34
C VAL A 277 18.12 -4.07 -2.58
N HIS A 278 17.99 -2.79 -2.91
CA HIS A 278 19.14 -1.95 -3.23
C HIS A 278 19.83 -1.37 -1.99
N PHE A 279 19.09 -1.03 -0.94
CA PHE A 279 19.65 -0.28 0.20
C PHE A 279 19.47 -0.97 1.55
N GLY A 280 18.83 -2.14 1.61
CA GLY A 280 18.54 -2.84 2.87
C GLY A 280 17.53 -2.12 3.76
N ARG A 281 16.77 -1.17 3.23
CA ARG A 281 15.82 -0.37 3.99
C ARG A 281 14.48 -1.09 4.17
N PRO A 282 14.05 -1.33 5.41
CA PRO A 282 12.74 -1.93 5.69
C PRO A 282 11.60 -0.91 5.52
N VAL A 283 10.36 -1.39 5.64
CA VAL A 283 9.18 -0.51 5.58
C VAL A 283 9.08 0.34 6.84
N MET A 284 9.48 1.60 6.74
CA MET A 284 9.43 2.60 7.80
C MET A 284 8.57 3.80 7.46
N LYS A 285 8.31 4.02 6.17
CA LYS A 285 7.62 5.22 5.67
C LYS A 285 6.52 4.82 4.70
N LYS A 286 5.44 5.61 4.71
CA LYS A 286 4.32 5.51 3.77
C LYS A 286 4.08 6.84 3.09
N VAL A 287 3.59 6.82 1.87
CA VAL A 287 2.96 7.99 1.27
C VAL A 287 1.45 7.88 1.47
N MET A 288 0.86 8.90 2.06
CA MET A 288 -0.56 8.94 2.38
C MET A 288 -1.20 10.19 1.80
N THR A 289 -2.41 10.04 1.27
CA THR A 289 -3.24 11.18 0.87
C THR A 289 -4.10 11.63 2.05
N ILE A 290 -4.01 12.90 2.43
CA ILE A 290 -4.90 13.54 3.41
C ILE A 290 -5.83 14.45 2.62
N THR A 291 -7.14 14.19 2.61
CA THR A 291 -8.06 14.81 1.65
C THR A 291 -9.51 14.84 2.13
N GLY A 292 -10.39 15.39 1.31
CA GLY A 292 -11.81 15.59 1.57
C GLY A 292 -12.15 17.04 1.85
N ASN A 293 -13.41 17.42 1.68
CA ASN A 293 -13.86 18.82 1.80
C ASN A 293 -13.74 19.37 3.24
N ALA A 294 -13.68 18.46 4.25
CA ALA A 294 -13.45 18.87 5.63
C ALA A 294 -11.97 19.13 5.96
N ILE A 295 -11.03 18.88 5.04
CA ILE A 295 -9.60 19.19 5.22
C ILE A 295 -9.26 20.54 4.61
N LYS A 296 -8.49 21.34 5.38
CA LYS A 296 -8.14 22.69 4.97
C LYS A 296 -7.12 22.73 3.85
N GLU A 297 -6.12 21.86 3.90
CA GLU A 297 -5.03 21.77 2.93
C GLU A 297 -4.83 20.33 2.45
N PRO A 298 -5.70 19.81 1.53
CA PRO A 298 -5.50 18.47 0.98
C PRO A 298 -4.12 18.29 0.35
N GLN A 299 -3.42 17.18 0.66
CA GLN A 299 -2.04 16.97 0.23
C GLN A 299 -1.60 15.51 0.34
N ASN A 300 -0.42 15.20 -0.19
CA ASN A 300 0.23 13.91 -0.07
C ASN A 300 1.42 14.02 0.88
N LEU A 301 1.44 13.19 1.91
CA LEU A 301 2.46 13.22 2.95
C LEU A 301 3.29 11.93 2.94
N ARG A 302 4.62 12.06 2.99
CA ARG A 302 5.49 10.95 3.35
C ARG A 302 5.64 10.93 4.86
N VAL A 303 5.07 9.92 5.48
CA VAL A 303 4.95 9.80 6.93
C VAL A 303 5.65 8.55 7.44
N ARG A 304 6.11 8.58 8.66
CA ARG A 304 6.71 7.42 9.33
C ARG A 304 5.60 6.51 9.87
N THR A 305 5.78 5.17 9.77
CA THR A 305 4.85 4.23 10.41
C THR A 305 4.83 4.46 11.91
N GLY A 306 3.67 4.27 12.54
CA GLY A 306 3.47 4.57 13.97
C GLY A 306 2.98 5.99 14.26
N THR A 307 3.10 6.94 13.32
CA THR A 307 2.60 8.32 13.49
C THR A 307 1.10 8.35 13.73
N ASN A 308 0.64 9.18 14.65
CA ASN A 308 -0.78 9.33 14.96
C ASN A 308 -1.51 10.06 13.82
N PHE A 309 -2.70 9.60 13.45
CA PHE A 309 -3.51 10.23 12.38
C PHE A 309 -3.87 11.68 12.70
N ARG A 310 -4.05 12.04 13.96
CA ARG A 310 -4.32 13.41 14.40
C ARG A 310 -3.21 14.36 13.94
N GLU A 311 -1.94 13.96 14.10
CA GLU A 311 -0.80 14.76 13.65
C GLU A 311 -0.85 15.04 12.14
N LEU A 312 -1.28 14.06 11.34
CA LEU A 312 -1.35 14.23 9.88
C LEU A 312 -2.47 15.20 9.47
N ILE A 313 -3.58 15.21 10.20
CA ILE A 313 -4.65 16.19 9.98
C ILE A 313 -4.18 17.59 10.37
N GLU A 314 -3.46 17.73 11.48
CA GLU A 314 -2.85 19.01 11.90
C GLU A 314 -1.85 19.51 10.84
N GLU A 315 -1.00 18.63 10.31
CA GLU A 315 -0.06 18.93 9.21
C GLU A 315 -0.76 19.31 7.91
N ALA A 316 -2.01 18.88 7.71
CA ALA A 316 -2.88 19.28 6.61
C ALA A 316 -3.72 20.54 6.93
N GLY A 317 -3.29 21.34 7.93
CA GLY A 317 -3.92 22.60 8.33
C GLY A 317 -5.16 22.44 9.21
N GLY A 318 -5.50 21.22 9.61
CA GLY A 318 -6.70 20.91 10.41
C GLY A 318 -7.98 20.87 9.58
N PHE A 319 -9.10 20.89 10.26
CA PHE A 319 -10.41 20.85 9.63
C PHE A 319 -10.92 22.25 9.22
N THR A 320 -11.66 22.27 8.11
CA THR A 320 -12.45 23.47 7.70
C THR A 320 -13.74 23.62 8.50
N SER A 321 -14.33 22.46 8.85
CA SER A 321 -15.53 22.31 9.68
C SER A 321 -15.49 20.94 10.34
N GLU A 322 -16.35 20.72 11.35
CA GLU A 322 -16.48 19.38 11.94
C GLU A 322 -16.81 18.36 10.86
N PRO A 323 -15.99 17.31 10.68
CA PRO A 323 -16.25 16.28 9.68
C PRO A 323 -17.42 15.39 10.09
N GLU A 324 -18.33 15.10 9.17
CA GLU A 324 -19.41 14.15 9.38
C GLU A 324 -18.90 12.70 9.39
N LYS A 325 -17.86 12.44 8.56
CA LYS A 325 -17.24 11.12 8.47
C LYS A 325 -15.75 11.24 8.20
N ILE A 326 -14.98 10.42 8.93
CA ILE A 326 -13.54 10.25 8.67
C ILE A 326 -13.28 8.79 8.32
N ILE A 327 -12.55 8.55 7.23
CA ILE A 327 -12.29 7.22 6.71
C ILE A 327 -10.77 7.02 6.59
N ALA A 328 -10.26 5.93 7.14
CA ALA A 328 -8.90 5.45 6.84
C ALA A 328 -8.94 4.71 5.50
N GLY A 329 -8.33 5.30 4.47
CA GLY A 329 -8.44 4.85 3.08
C GLY A 329 -9.42 5.70 2.27
N GLY A 330 -9.96 5.14 1.20
CA GLY A 330 -10.93 5.80 0.34
C GLY A 330 -12.38 5.42 0.66
N PRO A 331 -13.36 6.00 -0.07
CA PRO A 331 -14.77 5.85 0.26
C PRO A 331 -15.33 4.46 -0.08
N MET A 332 -14.63 3.66 -0.92
CA MET A 332 -15.13 2.35 -1.37
C MET A 332 -14.68 1.20 -0.46
N MET A 333 -13.40 1.18 -0.08
CA MET A 333 -12.79 0.10 0.71
C MET A 333 -12.25 0.56 2.06
N GLY A 334 -12.27 1.85 2.35
CA GLY A 334 -11.76 2.40 3.61
C GLY A 334 -12.62 2.06 4.83
N ILE A 335 -12.04 2.24 6.00
CA ILE A 335 -12.65 1.91 7.29
C ILE A 335 -13.06 3.22 7.98
N PRO A 336 -14.35 3.44 8.32
CA PRO A 336 -14.76 4.59 9.11
C PRO A 336 -14.09 4.60 10.49
N LEU A 337 -13.50 5.72 10.85
CA LEU A 337 -12.79 5.88 12.11
C LEU A 337 -13.72 6.35 13.22
N ILE A 338 -13.59 5.74 14.40
CA ILE A 338 -14.24 6.17 15.65
C ILE A 338 -13.36 7.13 16.45
N SER A 339 -12.07 7.20 16.15
CA SER A 339 -11.09 8.07 16.79
C SER A 339 -9.94 8.36 15.82
N LEU A 340 -9.31 9.51 15.99
CA LEU A 340 -8.06 9.87 15.31
C LEU A 340 -6.82 9.35 16.02
N ASP A 341 -6.96 8.83 17.24
CA ASP A 341 -5.84 8.30 18.03
C ASP A 341 -5.49 6.88 17.59
N VAL A 342 -5.22 6.73 16.30
CA VAL A 342 -4.80 5.51 15.64
C VAL A 342 -3.52 5.74 14.85
N PRO A 343 -2.62 4.74 14.79
CA PRO A 343 -1.33 4.89 14.14
C PRO A 343 -1.38 4.64 12.64
N VAL A 344 -0.47 5.26 11.91
CA VAL A 344 -0.10 4.85 10.54
C VAL A 344 0.52 3.46 10.60
N VAL A 345 -0.03 2.55 9.81
CA VAL A 345 0.47 1.18 9.65
C VAL A 345 0.94 0.95 8.22
N LYS A 346 1.57 -0.18 7.95
CA LYS A 346 2.11 -0.52 6.62
C LYS A 346 1.07 -0.47 5.50
N THR A 347 -0.20 -0.72 5.81
CA THR A 347 -1.31 -0.70 4.84
C THR A 347 -2.03 0.64 4.73
N SER A 348 -1.67 1.63 5.54
CA SER A 348 -2.29 2.97 5.47
C SER A 348 -2.03 3.63 4.12
N SER A 349 -3.07 4.19 3.50
CA SER A 349 -3.02 4.84 2.18
C SER A 349 -3.56 6.26 2.18
N ALA A 350 -4.59 6.55 2.96
CA ALA A 350 -5.21 7.87 3.02
C ALA A 350 -5.97 8.12 4.33
N ILE A 351 -6.29 9.40 4.57
CA ILE A 351 -7.32 9.85 5.50
C ILE A 351 -8.27 10.72 4.69
N LEU A 352 -9.52 10.27 4.56
CA LEU A 352 -10.58 11.01 3.88
C LEU A 352 -11.53 11.60 4.92
N CYS A 353 -11.65 12.93 4.94
CA CYS A 353 -12.51 13.66 5.87
C CYS A 353 -13.64 14.35 5.09
N MET A 354 -14.85 13.85 5.26
CA MET A 354 -16.03 14.27 4.50
C MET A 354 -16.91 15.22 5.30
N THR A 355 -17.41 16.25 4.63
CA THR A 355 -18.44 17.14 5.18
C THR A 355 -19.81 16.49 5.11
N LYS A 356 -20.79 17.08 5.81
CA LYS A 356 -22.18 16.60 5.82
C LYS A 356 -22.80 16.52 4.41
N ASP A 357 -22.45 17.44 3.54
CA ASP A 357 -22.99 17.50 2.17
C ASP A 357 -22.45 16.36 1.27
N GLU A 358 -21.27 15.80 1.63
CA GLU A 358 -20.67 14.66 0.90
C GLU A 358 -21.21 13.31 1.41
N VAL A 359 -21.70 13.27 2.63
CA VAL A 359 -22.26 12.06 3.25
C VAL A 359 -23.74 11.98 2.92
N ALA A 360 -24.07 11.31 1.80
CA ALA A 360 -25.45 11.10 1.43
C ALA A 360 -26.18 10.26 2.48
N ALA A 361 -27.30 10.76 3.00
CA ALA A 361 -28.27 9.97 3.74
C ALA A 361 -29.02 9.09 2.72
N CYS A 362 -28.56 7.85 2.55
CA CYS A 362 -29.29 6.88 1.73
C CYS A 362 -30.34 6.18 2.60
N GLU A 363 -31.60 6.32 2.25
CA GLU A 363 -32.66 5.47 2.80
C GLU A 363 -32.51 4.05 2.26
N GLU A 364 -32.62 3.06 3.12
CA GLU A 364 -32.63 1.66 2.70
C GLU A 364 -33.86 1.40 1.84
N THR A 365 -33.67 0.84 0.65
CA THR A 365 -34.75 0.46 -0.25
C THR A 365 -34.76 -1.03 -0.49
N ALA A 366 -35.93 -1.59 -0.81
CA ALA A 366 -36.02 -3.00 -1.16
C ALA A 366 -35.19 -3.33 -2.43
N CYS A 367 -34.56 -4.50 -2.41
CA CYS A 367 -33.76 -4.97 -3.54
C CYS A 367 -34.65 -5.16 -4.78
N ILE A 368 -34.27 -4.50 -5.90
CA ILE A 368 -34.95 -4.64 -7.21
C ILE A 368 -34.41 -5.81 -8.06
N ASN A 369 -33.55 -6.65 -7.51
CA ASN A 369 -32.95 -7.81 -8.16
C ASN A 369 -32.25 -7.53 -9.52
N CYS A 370 -31.70 -6.35 -9.72
CA CYS A 370 -31.03 -5.99 -10.98
C CYS A 370 -29.64 -6.61 -11.15
N GLY A 371 -29.06 -7.27 -10.15
CA GLY A 371 -27.76 -7.94 -10.17
C GLY A 371 -26.54 -7.02 -10.27
N ARG A 372 -26.67 -5.70 -10.25
CA ARG A 372 -25.54 -4.76 -10.39
C ARG A 372 -24.53 -4.89 -9.25
N CYS A 373 -25.00 -5.02 -8.01
CA CYS A 373 -24.13 -5.25 -6.86
C CYS A 373 -23.37 -6.59 -6.97
N CYS A 374 -23.99 -7.64 -7.50
CA CYS A 374 -23.32 -8.92 -7.70
C CYS A 374 -22.16 -8.79 -8.69
N LEU A 375 -22.30 -7.98 -9.74
CA LEU A 375 -21.23 -7.71 -10.70
C LEU A 375 -20.09 -6.89 -10.10
N LEU A 376 -20.36 -6.15 -9.03
CA LEU A 376 -19.37 -5.35 -8.31
C LEU A 376 -18.65 -6.17 -7.22
N TYR A 377 -19.41 -6.97 -6.45
CA TYR A 377 -18.94 -7.68 -5.26
C TYR A 377 -18.54 -9.15 -5.50
N THR A 378 -18.81 -9.72 -6.65
CA THR A 378 -18.25 -11.04 -7.03
C THR A 378 -16.81 -10.95 -7.56
N SER A 379 -16.25 -9.77 -7.57
CA SER A 379 -14.84 -9.52 -7.77
C SER A 379 -14.11 -9.42 -6.43
N ASP A 380 -12.82 -9.68 -6.39
CA ASP A 380 -11.90 -9.70 -5.24
C ASP A 380 -11.99 -8.57 -4.22
N ALA A 381 -12.65 -7.48 -4.55
CA ALA A 381 -12.76 -6.32 -3.66
C ALA A 381 -13.48 -6.60 -2.33
N ALA A 382 -14.17 -7.74 -2.21
CA ALA A 382 -14.86 -8.14 -0.99
C ALA A 382 -14.10 -9.20 -0.16
N ASP A 383 -13.03 -9.79 -0.74
CA ASP A 383 -12.27 -10.90 -0.13
C ASP A 383 -10.84 -10.47 0.29
N GLU A 384 -10.45 -9.20 0.05
CA GLU A 384 -9.18 -8.60 0.51
C GLU A 384 -9.40 -7.83 1.84
#